data_d912067e333a484b6331cbcfbd54a21b
#
_entry.id   d912067e333a484b6331cbcfbd54a21b
#
_cell.length_a   1.000
_cell.length_b   1.000
_cell.length_c   1.000
_cell.angle_alpha   90.00
_cell.angle_beta   90.00
_cell.angle_gamma   90.00
#
_symmetry.space_group_name_H-M   'P 1'
#
loop_
_entity.id
_entity.type
_entity.pdbx_description
1 polymer ?
#
loop_
_entity_poly.entity_id
_entity_poly.type
_entity_poly.pdbx_seq_one_letter_code
_entity_poly.pdbx_strand_id
1 'polypeptide(L)'
;MSKRWNRSMQQLAVGSLLAATIVQPVHALAENAPAEQTSTQASAAAKGADAGFSSALARMVPLRAVAEAIGAGVEWDAENRLVTVTRGIVKLSVKIGERNAKVDDSTTISMTEEAAIVNDTTLIPLETIREAFQVSIDWDDVNGLTVDPSDVTAAGSHFVSLLQNGQFQAASLMLSNKLRARLPEAKLAGYWTGNTGILGAPKRLLSLKREITAVHRNALLGYMTDKSTPLGIAVRFDANGKIDDIFLPLPPAGDYRKPEYDKPELYSEEEVTVGEGEAPLPGTLTLPKGEGPFPAVVLVHGSGPNDRDEALGSYKLFRDLAVGLAAKNIAVLRYEKRTRVHTLKSSFDPAFTVKEETVDDAVDAVRALEKDRRIDAKRIFVLGHSQGGMLVPAIIESDTQKNIAGAIVMAGPSRPLEDIILEQNKQALAWAKEAGQPTEGLERQVKAMEQQVALLKDPQYSASNVPNDFALGSPVWWFDFRNYRGGEIAKRQSTPLLVLQGDNDFQVTASNLDGWTSALSARRDVVSKLYPKLNHYFVESDLPSTGKEYALPGNVPSYVIDDIAGWLTGKN
;
A
#
# COMPACT_ATOMS: atom_id res chain seq x y z
N MET A 1 -19.15 -8.98 -27.59
CA MET A 1 -18.95 -8.61 -26.17
C MET A 1 -17.61 -7.93 -25.88
N SER A 2 -16.60 -7.99 -26.75
CA SER A 2 -15.25 -7.43 -26.48
C SER A 2 -15.07 -5.91 -26.64
N LYS A 3 -15.94 -5.22 -27.37
CA LYS A 3 -15.81 -3.76 -27.64
C LYS A 3 -16.40 -2.83 -26.56
N ARG A 4 -17.25 -3.34 -25.66
CA ARG A 4 -17.80 -2.55 -24.53
C ARG A 4 -16.91 -2.59 -23.28
N TRP A 5 -16.10 -3.63 -23.13
CA TRP A 5 -15.17 -3.77 -22.00
C TRP A 5 -13.99 -2.81 -22.11
N ASN A 6 -13.50 -2.55 -23.32
CA ASN A 6 -12.38 -1.63 -23.53
C ASN A 6 -12.70 -0.15 -23.24
N ARG A 7 -13.95 0.29 -23.35
CA ARG A 7 -14.28 1.70 -23.06
C ARG A 7 -14.38 2.03 -21.57
N SER A 8 -14.86 1.09 -20.73
CA SER A 8 -14.93 1.29 -19.27
C SER A 8 -13.56 1.26 -18.62
N MET A 9 -12.63 0.42 -19.09
CA MET A 9 -11.26 0.37 -18.60
C MET A 9 -10.44 1.61 -19.00
N GLN A 10 -10.70 2.20 -20.16
CA GLN A 10 -10.02 3.43 -20.60
C GLN A 10 -10.44 4.67 -19.81
N GLN A 11 -11.66 4.74 -19.29
CA GLN A 11 -12.11 5.85 -18.43
C GLN A 11 -11.61 5.77 -16.99
N LEU A 12 -11.38 4.56 -16.47
CA LEU A 12 -10.80 4.35 -15.13
C LEU A 12 -9.28 4.59 -15.08
N ALA A 13 -8.55 4.34 -16.18
CA ALA A 13 -7.10 4.47 -16.19
C ALA A 13 -6.59 5.92 -16.09
N VAL A 14 -7.30 6.90 -16.66
CA VAL A 14 -6.86 8.31 -16.64
C VAL A 14 -7.19 8.99 -15.29
N GLY A 15 -8.32 8.62 -14.65
CA GLY A 15 -8.68 9.13 -13.32
C GLY A 15 -7.84 8.52 -12.19
N SER A 16 -7.43 7.25 -12.32
CA SER A 16 -6.68 6.54 -11.29
C SER A 16 -5.16 6.79 -11.33
N LEU A 17 -4.56 7.15 -12.47
CA LEU A 17 -3.13 7.50 -12.53
C LEU A 17 -2.82 8.85 -11.87
N LEU A 18 -3.72 9.83 -12.00
CA LEU A 18 -3.59 11.10 -11.28
C LEU A 18 -3.95 11.00 -9.79
N ALA A 19 -4.84 10.06 -9.43
CA ALA A 19 -5.15 9.77 -8.04
C ALA A 19 -4.07 8.94 -7.33
N ALA A 20 -3.29 8.13 -8.04
CA ALA A 20 -2.21 7.34 -7.45
C ALA A 20 -1.02 8.19 -6.99
N THR A 21 -0.84 9.41 -7.52
CA THR A 21 0.16 10.36 -7.05
C THR A 21 -0.30 11.19 -5.84
N ILE A 22 -1.60 11.17 -5.51
CA ILE A 22 -2.17 11.92 -4.38
C ILE A 22 -3.23 11.05 -3.65
N VAL A 23 -2.90 9.83 -3.28
CA VAL A 23 -3.66 9.13 -2.24
C VAL A 23 -3.05 9.54 -0.90
N GLN A 24 -3.27 10.79 -0.55
CA GLN A 24 -3.35 11.16 0.85
C GLN A 24 -4.71 10.68 1.37
N PRO A 25 -4.79 10.14 2.59
CA PRO A 25 -6.06 9.68 3.15
C PRO A 25 -7.04 10.84 3.14
N VAL A 26 -8.26 10.56 2.67
CA VAL A 26 -9.37 11.51 2.68
C VAL A 26 -9.70 11.86 4.13
N HIS A 27 -9.09 12.92 4.66
CA HIS A 27 -9.38 13.48 5.99
C HIS A 27 -10.51 14.51 5.97
N ALA A 28 -11.00 14.86 4.81
CA ALA A 28 -11.96 15.93 4.66
C ALA A 28 -13.40 15.44 4.59
N LEU A 29 -14.00 14.92 5.66
CA LEU A 29 -15.48 14.88 5.85
C LEU A 29 -15.90 14.33 7.24
N ALA A 30 -15.19 14.60 8.32
CA ALA A 30 -15.62 14.16 9.64
C ALA A 30 -15.69 15.30 10.69
N GLU A 31 -15.93 16.53 10.27
CA GLU A 31 -16.33 17.61 11.18
C GLU A 31 -17.69 18.13 10.72
N ASN A 32 -18.72 17.71 11.40
CA ASN A 32 -20.03 18.29 11.66
C ASN A 32 -21.16 17.24 11.60
N ALA A 33 -21.32 16.51 12.69
CA ALA A 33 -22.62 15.95 13.07
C ALA A 33 -22.82 16.16 14.57
N PRO A 34 -23.97 16.73 15.01
CA PRO A 34 -24.21 16.97 16.42
C PRO A 34 -24.47 15.68 17.19
N ALA A 35 -23.91 15.60 18.38
CA ALA A 35 -24.12 14.51 19.31
C ALA A 35 -25.54 14.52 19.87
N GLU A 36 -26.34 13.51 19.60
CA GLU A 36 -27.50 13.17 20.42
C GLU A 36 -27.14 12.04 21.38
N GLN A 37 -27.24 12.35 22.65
CA GLN A 37 -27.09 11.42 23.75
C GLN A 37 -28.38 10.59 23.91
N THR A 38 -28.26 9.29 23.89
CA THR A 38 -29.22 8.43 24.59
C THR A 38 -28.47 7.31 25.33
N SER A 39 -28.50 7.44 26.61
CA SER A 39 -28.00 6.46 27.59
C SER A 39 -29.00 5.31 27.74
N THR A 40 -28.54 4.08 27.68
CA THR A 40 -29.18 2.99 28.42
C THR A 40 -28.09 2.05 28.98
N GLN A 41 -28.01 1.99 30.28
CA GLN A 41 -27.19 1.06 31.04
C GLN A 41 -27.78 -0.35 30.95
N ALA A 42 -26.92 -1.34 30.78
CA ALA A 42 -27.19 -2.68 31.27
C ALA A 42 -25.93 -3.26 31.93
N SER A 43 -26.10 -3.61 33.17
CA SER A 43 -25.09 -3.97 34.16
C SER A 43 -24.64 -5.42 33.98
N ALA A 44 -23.36 -5.65 34.30
CA ALA A 44 -22.67 -6.92 34.37
C ALA A 44 -23.08 -7.79 35.57
N ALA A 45 -22.98 -9.09 35.42
CA ALA A 45 -22.63 -10.01 36.49
C ALA A 45 -21.86 -11.20 35.97
N ALA A 46 -20.57 -11.25 36.29
CA ALA A 46 -19.74 -12.44 36.14
C ALA A 46 -19.92 -13.37 37.35
N LYS A 47 -20.04 -14.66 37.11
CA LYS A 47 -19.57 -15.70 38.04
C LYS A 47 -19.20 -16.97 37.27
N GLY A 48 -17.99 -17.45 37.53
CA GLY A 48 -17.40 -18.62 36.91
C GLY A 48 -18.03 -19.94 37.39
N ALA A 49 -17.86 -20.94 36.58
CA ALA A 49 -17.98 -22.34 36.96
C ALA A 49 -17.09 -23.20 36.06
N ASP A 50 -16.49 -24.17 36.68
CA ASP A 50 -15.53 -25.18 36.21
C ASP A 50 -15.92 -25.90 34.94
N ALA A 51 -14.92 -26.16 34.11
CA ALA A 51 -15.00 -26.99 32.91
C ALA A 51 -14.88 -28.48 33.28
N GLY A 52 -15.99 -29.16 33.32
CA GLY A 52 -16.05 -30.62 33.21
C GLY A 52 -16.09 -31.02 31.73
N PHE A 53 -15.16 -31.86 31.29
CA PHE A 53 -15.22 -32.51 29.98
C PHE A 53 -16.48 -33.37 29.87
N SER A 54 -17.52 -32.84 29.19
CA SER A 54 -18.68 -33.59 28.73
C SER A 54 -18.46 -33.95 27.27
N SER A 55 -18.74 -35.21 26.90
CA SER A 55 -18.72 -35.72 25.53
C SER A 55 -19.49 -34.80 24.58
N ALA A 56 -18.79 -34.26 23.61
CA ALA A 56 -19.30 -33.23 22.72
C ALA A 56 -20.45 -33.80 21.84
N LEU A 57 -21.68 -33.46 22.18
CA LEU A 57 -22.75 -33.33 21.18
C LEU A 57 -22.29 -32.34 20.14
N ALA A 58 -22.46 -32.71 18.86
CA ALA A 58 -22.09 -31.82 17.75
C ALA A 58 -22.75 -30.44 17.93
N ARG A 59 -21.95 -29.40 17.97
CA ARG A 59 -22.45 -28.03 18.15
C ARG A 59 -23.08 -27.54 16.85
N MET A 60 -24.40 -27.57 16.80
CA MET A 60 -25.18 -27.03 15.69
C MET A 60 -25.17 -25.51 15.74
N VAL A 61 -24.83 -24.88 14.61
CA VAL A 61 -24.71 -23.42 14.51
C VAL A 61 -25.54 -22.86 13.34
N PRO A 62 -26.00 -21.61 13.39
CA PRO A 62 -26.70 -20.96 12.31
C PRO A 62 -25.76 -20.73 11.12
N LEU A 63 -25.92 -21.57 10.07
CA LEU A 63 -25.02 -21.62 8.91
C LEU A 63 -24.76 -20.24 8.31
N ARG A 64 -25.84 -19.49 8.01
CA ARG A 64 -25.73 -18.18 7.37
C ARG A 64 -24.95 -17.20 8.24
N ALA A 65 -25.28 -17.10 9.53
CA ALA A 65 -24.65 -16.15 10.43
C ALA A 65 -23.15 -16.41 10.56
N VAL A 66 -22.75 -17.68 10.72
CA VAL A 66 -21.33 -18.07 10.82
C VAL A 66 -20.61 -17.86 9.50
N ALA A 67 -21.22 -18.26 8.37
CA ALA A 67 -20.62 -18.11 7.05
C ALA A 67 -20.39 -16.63 6.68
N GLU A 68 -21.41 -15.79 6.84
CA GLU A 68 -21.31 -14.36 6.55
C GLU A 68 -20.32 -13.65 7.49
N ALA A 69 -20.22 -14.09 8.74
CA ALA A 69 -19.24 -13.55 9.69
C ALA A 69 -17.78 -13.82 9.29
N ILE A 70 -17.50 -14.86 8.50
CA ILE A 70 -16.16 -15.10 7.92
C ILE A 70 -16.04 -14.64 6.47
N GLY A 71 -16.96 -13.79 6.01
CA GLY A 71 -16.95 -13.21 4.67
C GLY A 71 -17.43 -14.12 3.54
N ALA A 72 -18.12 -15.22 3.84
CA ALA A 72 -18.69 -16.11 2.83
C ALA A 72 -20.08 -15.64 2.37
N GLY A 73 -20.37 -15.83 1.09
CA GLY A 73 -21.73 -15.66 0.55
C GLY A 73 -22.58 -16.91 0.75
N VAL A 74 -23.89 -16.76 0.99
CA VAL A 74 -24.82 -17.88 1.21
C VAL A 74 -26.01 -17.76 0.27
N GLU A 75 -26.22 -18.80 -0.54
CA GLU A 75 -27.34 -18.93 -1.48
C GLU A 75 -28.24 -20.09 -1.06
N TRP A 76 -29.54 -19.95 -1.25
CA TRP A 76 -30.55 -20.97 -0.95
C TRP A 76 -31.33 -21.35 -2.21
N ASP A 77 -31.30 -22.64 -2.53
CA ASP A 77 -32.14 -23.26 -3.56
C ASP A 77 -33.28 -24.01 -2.87
N ALA A 78 -34.47 -23.42 -2.97
CA ALA A 78 -35.66 -23.95 -2.31
C ALA A 78 -36.17 -25.25 -2.97
N GLU A 79 -36.00 -25.40 -4.29
CA GLU A 79 -36.48 -26.58 -5.03
C GLU A 79 -35.69 -27.83 -4.65
N ASN A 80 -34.37 -27.68 -4.58
CA ASN A 80 -33.46 -28.78 -4.24
C ASN A 80 -33.19 -28.88 -2.73
N ARG A 81 -33.72 -27.97 -1.91
CA ARG A 81 -33.42 -27.83 -0.47
C ARG A 81 -31.92 -27.79 -0.20
N LEU A 82 -31.19 -27.01 -1.03
CA LEU A 82 -29.73 -26.94 -1.03
C LEU A 82 -29.27 -25.56 -0.59
N VAL A 83 -28.37 -25.51 0.38
CA VAL A 83 -27.61 -24.30 0.74
C VAL A 83 -26.24 -24.39 0.11
N THR A 84 -25.86 -23.33 -0.59
CA THR A 84 -24.51 -23.15 -1.13
C THR A 84 -23.81 -22.01 -0.41
N VAL A 85 -22.64 -22.29 0.16
CA VAL A 85 -21.78 -21.30 0.82
C VAL A 85 -20.51 -21.15 0.01
N THR A 86 -20.16 -19.91 -0.36
CA THR A 86 -18.96 -19.63 -1.15
C THR A 86 -18.04 -18.66 -0.40
N ARG A 87 -16.79 -19.08 -0.16
CA ARG A 87 -15.74 -18.27 0.46
C ARG A 87 -14.50 -18.23 -0.44
N GLY A 88 -14.28 -17.10 -1.09
CA GLY A 88 -13.25 -17.01 -2.15
C GLY A 88 -13.58 -17.98 -3.30
N ILE A 89 -12.72 -18.92 -3.55
CA ILE A 89 -12.89 -19.95 -4.60
C ILE A 89 -13.52 -21.25 -4.07
N VAL A 90 -13.63 -21.43 -2.75
CA VAL A 90 -14.13 -22.67 -2.13
C VAL A 90 -15.66 -22.61 -2.02
N LYS A 91 -16.33 -23.67 -2.45
CA LYS A 91 -17.77 -23.84 -2.43
C LYS A 91 -18.16 -25.00 -1.54
N LEU A 92 -18.99 -24.77 -0.53
CA LEU A 92 -19.61 -25.79 0.33
C LEU A 92 -21.08 -25.91 -0.05
N SER A 93 -21.54 -27.12 -0.38
CA SER A 93 -22.92 -27.44 -0.70
C SER A 93 -23.51 -28.37 0.40
N VAL A 94 -24.62 -27.93 0.99
CA VAL A 94 -25.27 -28.64 2.11
C VAL A 94 -26.74 -28.85 1.79
N LYS A 95 -27.19 -30.10 1.71
CA LYS A 95 -28.60 -30.42 1.48
C LYS A 95 -29.31 -30.73 2.81
N ILE A 96 -30.47 -30.14 2.99
CA ILE A 96 -31.24 -30.26 4.21
C ILE A 96 -31.76 -31.69 4.38
N GLY A 97 -31.55 -32.26 5.57
CA GLY A 97 -31.91 -33.64 5.91
C GLY A 97 -30.82 -34.66 5.53
N GLU A 98 -29.67 -34.21 5.04
CA GLU A 98 -28.53 -35.09 4.74
C GLU A 98 -27.38 -34.90 5.75
N ARG A 99 -26.59 -35.97 5.97
CA ARG A 99 -25.37 -35.95 6.80
C ARG A 99 -24.09 -35.79 5.98
N ASN A 100 -24.22 -35.54 4.70
CA ASN A 100 -23.08 -35.33 3.80
C ASN A 100 -23.14 -33.93 3.18
N ALA A 101 -22.06 -33.20 3.33
CA ALA A 101 -21.83 -31.94 2.62
C ALA A 101 -20.77 -32.16 1.53
N LYS A 102 -20.78 -31.33 0.47
CA LYS A 102 -19.79 -31.41 -0.59
C LYS A 102 -18.98 -30.11 -0.67
N VAL A 103 -17.66 -30.26 -0.81
CA VAL A 103 -16.73 -29.16 -1.09
C VAL A 103 -16.30 -29.29 -2.55
N ASP A 104 -16.48 -28.20 -3.31
CA ASP A 104 -16.13 -28.08 -4.73
C ASP A 104 -16.66 -29.23 -5.59
N ASP A 105 -17.86 -29.72 -5.24
CA ASP A 105 -18.57 -30.83 -5.88
C ASP A 105 -17.81 -32.19 -5.91
N SER A 106 -16.61 -32.26 -5.37
CA SER A 106 -15.73 -33.43 -5.43
C SER A 106 -15.43 -34.08 -4.07
N THR A 107 -15.22 -33.30 -3.03
CA THR A 107 -14.86 -33.78 -1.69
C THR A 107 -16.11 -33.86 -0.83
N THR A 108 -16.30 -34.99 -0.13
CA THR A 108 -17.45 -35.19 0.78
C THR A 108 -16.98 -35.03 2.21
N ILE A 109 -17.67 -34.20 2.98
CA ILE A 109 -17.55 -34.09 4.44
C ILE A 109 -18.72 -34.83 5.08
N SER A 110 -18.44 -35.80 5.94
CA SER A 110 -19.46 -36.49 6.73
C SER A 110 -19.76 -35.68 7.99
N MET A 111 -20.96 -35.15 8.09
CA MET A 111 -21.42 -34.36 9.23
C MET A 111 -21.85 -35.28 10.39
N THR A 112 -21.56 -34.88 11.60
CA THR A 112 -21.95 -35.59 12.83
C THR A 112 -23.45 -35.59 13.03
N GLU A 113 -24.14 -34.53 12.61
CA GLU A 113 -25.60 -34.40 12.59
C GLU A 113 -26.06 -33.95 11.20
N GLU A 114 -27.31 -34.26 10.83
CA GLU A 114 -27.89 -33.80 9.57
C GLU A 114 -28.16 -32.31 9.56
N ALA A 115 -28.05 -31.68 8.39
CA ALA A 115 -28.44 -30.30 8.22
C ALA A 115 -29.96 -30.15 8.42
N ALA A 116 -30.37 -29.22 9.28
CA ALA A 116 -31.77 -29.01 9.63
C ALA A 116 -32.21 -27.56 9.47
N ILE A 117 -33.50 -27.33 9.21
CA ILE A 117 -34.12 -26.00 9.33
C ILE A 117 -34.94 -25.99 10.61
N VAL A 118 -34.58 -25.06 11.52
CA VAL A 118 -35.29 -24.82 12.78
C VAL A 118 -35.62 -23.35 12.87
N ASN A 119 -36.88 -22.98 13.01
CA ASN A 119 -37.35 -21.61 13.07
C ASN A 119 -36.76 -20.75 11.91
N ASP A 120 -36.93 -21.21 10.67
CA ASP A 120 -36.42 -20.59 9.43
C ASP A 120 -34.89 -20.43 9.36
N THR A 121 -34.14 -21.04 10.26
CA THR A 121 -32.69 -20.98 10.31
C THR A 121 -32.11 -22.35 9.94
N THR A 122 -31.21 -22.35 8.96
CA THR A 122 -30.42 -23.57 8.64
C THR A 122 -29.34 -23.79 9.70
N LEU A 123 -29.36 -24.93 10.35
CA LEU A 123 -28.39 -25.37 11.32
C LEU A 123 -27.52 -26.47 10.73
N ILE A 124 -26.21 -26.43 10.96
CA ILE A 124 -25.23 -27.49 10.65
C ILE A 124 -24.20 -27.60 11.76
N PRO A 125 -23.47 -28.73 11.86
CA PRO A 125 -22.35 -28.82 12.78
C PRO A 125 -21.26 -27.78 12.43
N LEU A 126 -20.75 -27.08 13.44
CA LEU A 126 -19.69 -26.05 13.26
C LEU A 126 -18.44 -26.64 12.59
N GLU A 127 -18.12 -27.90 12.90
CA GLU A 127 -16.98 -28.64 12.33
C GLU A 127 -17.02 -28.69 10.79
N THR A 128 -18.23 -28.75 10.21
CA THR A 128 -18.42 -28.76 8.76
C THR A 128 -17.90 -27.46 8.13
N ILE A 129 -18.13 -26.30 8.77
CA ILE A 129 -17.60 -25.00 8.31
C ILE A 129 -16.08 -24.95 8.49
N ARG A 130 -15.59 -25.41 9.66
CA ARG A 130 -14.15 -25.45 9.96
C ARG A 130 -13.39 -26.28 8.93
N GLU A 131 -13.89 -27.48 8.63
CA GLU A 131 -13.26 -28.41 7.69
C GLU A 131 -13.36 -27.90 6.24
N ALA A 132 -14.54 -27.44 5.80
CA ALA A 132 -14.75 -26.98 4.44
C ALA A 132 -13.88 -25.78 4.07
N PHE A 133 -13.73 -24.81 4.96
CA PHE A 133 -13.03 -23.57 4.69
C PHE A 133 -11.65 -23.48 5.35
N GLN A 134 -11.21 -24.55 6.04
CA GLN A 134 -9.95 -24.63 6.77
C GLN A 134 -9.75 -23.41 7.70
N VAL A 135 -10.79 -23.12 8.52
CA VAL A 135 -10.82 -21.96 9.43
C VAL A 135 -10.80 -22.39 10.89
N SER A 136 -10.09 -21.62 11.70
CA SER A 136 -10.02 -21.81 13.16
C SER A 136 -10.96 -20.83 13.85
N ILE A 137 -12.22 -21.23 13.98
CA ILE A 137 -13.31 -20.40 14.53
C ILE A 137 -14.07 -21.15 15.61
N ASP A 138 -14.76 -20.41 16.48
CA ASP A 138 -15.78 -20.91 17.38
C ASP A 138 -17.02 -20.02 17.32
N TRP A 139 -18.15 -20.52 17.79
CA TRP A 139 -19.42 -19.80 17.79
C TRP A 139 -20.07 -19.88 19.15
N ASP A 140 -20.53 -18.76 19.65
CA ASP A 140 -21.32 -18.62 20.86
C ASP A 140 -22.60 -17.87 20.54
N ASP A 141 -23.77 -18.40 20.98
CA ASP A 141 -25.08 -17.81 20.64
C ASP A 141 -25.31 -16.42 21.28
N VAL A 142 -24.51 -16.06 22.30
CA VAL A 142 -24.56 -14.76 22.96
C VAL A 142 -23.51 -13.81 22.41
N ASN A 143 -22.28 -14.32 22.21
CA ASN A 143 -21.12 -13.52 21.82
C ASN A 143 -20.81 -13.57 20.31
N GLY A 144 -21.47 -14.48 19.57
CA GLY A 144 -21.25 -14.65 18.14
C GLY A 144 -19.97 -15.41 17.81
N LEU A 145 -19.35 -15.06 16.69
CA LEU A 145 -18.14 -15.69 16.17
C LEU A 145 -16.90 -15.29 16.97
N THR A 146 -16.12 -16.28 17.37
CA THR A 146 -14.75 -16.12 17.85
C THR A 146 -13.79 -16.71 16.84
N VAL A 147 -12.75 -15.99 16.49
CA VAL A 147 -11.72 -16.42 15.52
C VAL A 147 -10.40 -16.59 16.27
N ASP A 148 -9.69 -17.70 16.01
CA ASP A 148 -8.33 -17.89 16.52
C ASP A 148 -7.41 -16.79 15.96
N PRO A 149 -6.69 -16.04 16.81
CA PRO A 149 -5.79 -14.96 16.35
C PRO A 149 -4.68 -15.42 15.40
N SER A 150 -4.38 -16.70 15.32
CA SER A 150 -3.41 -17.27 14.38
C SER A 150 -3.98 -17.42 12.96
N ASP A 151 -5.31 -17.53 12.81
CA ASP A 151 -5.99 -17.57 11.51
C ASP A 151 -6.29 -16.16 11.01
N VAL A 152 -5.25 -15.50 10.49
CA VAL A 152 -5.35 -14.10 10.01
C VAL A 152 -6.35 -13.94 8.85
N THR A 153 -6.60 -15.00 8.06
CA THR A 153 -7.55 -14.92 6.94
C THR A 153 -8.99 -14.93 7.43
N ALA A 154 -9.33 -15.76 8.40
CA ALA A 154 -10.64 -15.74 9.05
C ALA A 154 -10.83 -14.47 9.87
N ALA A 155 -9.82 -14.06 10.65
CA ALA A 155 -9.87 -12.83 11.43
C ALA A 155 -10.01 -11.57 10.56
N GLY A 156 -9.26 -11.48 9.44
CA GLY A 156 -9.34 -10.36 8.50
C GLY A 156 -10.69 -10.27 7.81
N SER A 157 -11.23 -11.39 7.32
CA SER A 157 -12.56 -11.38 6.69
C SER A 157 -13.68 -11.14 7.71
N HIS A 158 -13.55 -11.61 8.95
CA HIS A 158 -14.47 -11.28 10.04
C HIS A 158 -14.46 -9.78 10.36
N PHE A 159 -13.29 -9.18 10.46
CA PHE A 159 -13.16 -7.74 10.66
C PHE A 159 -13.85 -6.93 9.56
N VAL A 160 -13.64 -7.29 8.29
CA VAL A 160 -14.32 -6.62 7.17
C VAL A 160 -15.84 -6.83 7.25
N SER A 161 -16.32 -8.03 7.62
CA SER A 161 -17.74 -8.30 7.84
C SER A 161 -18.34 -7.40 8.94
N LEU A 162 -17.65 -7.22 10.06
CA LEU A 162 -18.08 -6.29 11.12
C LEU A 162 -18.20 -4.85 10.60
N LEU A 163 -17.22 -4.37 9.84
CA LEU A 163 -17.25 -3.03 9.25
C LEU A 163 -18.40 -2.84 8.25
N GLN A 164 -18.65 -3.86 7.41
CA GLN A 164 -19.76 -3.86 6.44
C GLN A 164 -21.14 -3.78 7.11
N ASN A 165 -21.28 -4.43 8.28
CA ASN A 165 -22.51 -4.48 9.06
C ASN A 165 -22.65 -3.31 10.07
N GLY A 166 -21.73 -2.32 10.02
CA GLY A 166 -21.76 -1.17 10.92
C GLY A 166 -21.41 -1.49 12.38
N GLN A 167 -20.84 -2.66 12.66
CA GLN A 167 -20.45 -3.12 13.99
C GLN A 167 -19.07 -2.56 14.38
N PHE A 168 -18.92 -1.25 14.30
CA PHE A 168 -17.63 -0.56 14.49
C PHE A 168 -17.03 -0.74 15.89
N GLN A 169 -17.87 -0.85 16.91
CA GLN A 169 -17.41 -1.13 18.28
C GLN A 169 -16.71 -2.49 18.36
N ALA A 170 -17.35 -3.55 17.84
CA ALA A 170 -16.78 -4.89 17.80
C ALA A 170 -15.49 -4.91 16.95
N ALA A 171 -15.51 -4.28 15.78
CA ALA A 171 -14.33 -4.13 14.92
C ALA A 171 -13.19 -3.41 15.65
N SER A 172 -13.47 -2.33 16.41
CA SER A 172 -12.48 -1.58 17.18
C SER A 172 -11.77 -2.43 18.24
N LEU A 173 -12.46 -3.41 18.84
CA LEU A 173 -11.86 -4.33 19.82
C LEU A 173 -10.85 -5.31 19.21
N MET A 174 -10.89 -5.51 17.89
CA MET A 174 -9.91 -6.31 17.17
C MET A 174 -8.59 -5.55 16.91
N LEU A 175 -8.60 -4.21 16.99
CA LEU A 175 -7.43 -3.37 16.77
C LEU A 175 -6.40 -3.54 17.90
N SER A 176 -5.11 -3.36 17.59
CA SER A 176 -4.06 -3.21 18.58
C SER A 176 -4.35 -1.99 19.47
N ASN A 177 -3.87 -2.00 20.71
CA ASN A 177 -4.08 -0.87 21.62
C ASN A 177 -3.54 0.44 21.04
N LYS A 178 -2.39 0.39 20.34
CA LYS A 178 -1.75 1.54 19.70
C LYS A 178 -2.62 2.09 18.57
N LEU A 179 -3.09 1.22 17.67
CA LEU A 179 -3.94 1.64 16.55
C LEU A 179 -5.28 2.17 17.08
N ARG A 180 -5.90 1.50 18.04
CA ARG A 180 -7.18 1.93 18.64
C ARG A 180 -7.09 3.30 19.30
N ALA A 181 -5.97 3.64 19.93
CA ALA A 181 -5.75 4.97 20.51
C ALA A 181 -5.72 6.08 19.45
N ARG A 182 -5.14 5.82 18.28
CA ARG A 182 -5.07 6.77 17.15
C ARG A 182 -6.37 6.79 16.32
N LEU A 183 -7.06 5.64 16.25
CA LEU A 183 -8.26 5.41 15.45
C LEU A 183 -9.43 4.94 16.35
N PRO A 184 -10.02 5.83 17.18
CA PRO A 184 -11.24 5.53 17.93
C PRO A 184 -12.38 5.11 17.00
N GLU A 185 -13.42 4.47 17.56
CA GLU A 185 -14.54 3.92 16.82
C GLU A 185 -15.13 4.88 15.77
N ALA A 186 -15.40 6.13 16.14
CA ALA A 186 -15.95 7.12 15.21
C ALA A 186 -15.03 7.43 14.02
N LYS A 187 -13.70 7.48 14.24
CA LYS A 187 -12.72 7.66 13.16
C LYS A 187 -12.61 6.40 12.29
N LEU A 188 -12.69 5.20 12.89
CA LEU A 188 -12.73 3.95 12.13
C LEU A 188 -13.96 3.90 11.22
N ALA A 189 -15.13 4.28 11.75
CA ALA A 189 -16.37 4.37 10.98
C ALA A 189 -16.23 5.37 9.82
N GLY A 190 -15.73 6.58 10.09
CA GLY A 190 -15.50 7.61 9.07
C GLY A 190 -14.51 7.16 7.99
N TYR A 191 -13.40 6.53 8.38
CA TYR A 191 -12.42 5.97 7.45
C TYR A 191 -13.06 4.92 6.53
N TRP A 192 -13.81 3.97 7.11
CA TRP A 192 -14.47 2.91 6.35
C TRP A 192 -15.52 3.44 5.38
N THR A 193 -16.46 4.24 5.89
CA THR A 193 -17.57 4.79 5.08
C THR A 193 -17.08 5.75 4.00
N GLY A 194 -16.06 6.58 4.29
CA GLY A 194 -15.44 7.47 3.32
C GLY A 194 -14.81 6.70 2.15
N ASN A 195 -13.99 5.70 2.45
CA ASN A 195 -13.34 4.89 1.41
C ASN A 195 -14.37 4.06 0.60
N THR A 196 -15.30 3.38 1.26
CA THR A 196 -16.32 2.57 0.56
C THR A 196 -17.31 3.41 -0.23
N GLY A 197 -17.57 4.65 0.20
CA GLY A 197 -18.34 5.63 -0.58
C GLY A 197 -17.71 5.94 -1.94
N ILE A 198 -16.38 6.01 -2.00
CA ILE A 198 -15.62 6.27 -3.23
C ILE A 198 -15.40 4.98 -4.03
N LEU A 199 -14.85 3.95 -3.39
CA LEU A 199 -14.38 2.71 -4.03
C LEU A 199 -15.52 1.70 -4.30
N GLY A 200 -16.64 1.82 -3.60
CA GLY A 200 -17.71 0.83 -3.51
C GLY A 200 -17.57 -0.05 -2.25
N ALA A 201 -18.73 -0.46 -1.71
CA ALA A 201 -18.77 -1.35 -0.56
C ALA A 201 -18.43 -2.80 -0.97
N PRO A 202 -17.59 -3.52 -0.24
CA PRO A 202 -17.33 -4.94 -0.48
C PRO A 202 -18.65 -5.73 -0.49
N LYS A 203 -18.85 -6.67 -1.41
CA LYS A 203 -20.05 -7.52 -1.49
C LYS A 203 -19.72 -9.00 -1.53
N ARG A 204 -18.84 -9.41 -2.41
CA ARG A 204 -18.49 -10.82 -2.60
C ARG A 204 -16.99 -11.00 -2.51
N LEU A 205 -16.54 -11.84 -1.60
CA LEU A 205 -15.15 -12.24 -1.46
C LEU A 205 -14.76 -13.10 -2.68
N LEU A 206 -13.75 -12.66 -3.42
CA LEU A 206 -13.24 -13.32 -4.63
C LEU A 206 -11.98 -14.12 -4.36
N SER A 207 -11.12 -13.58 -3.49
CA SER A 207 -9.84 -14.19 -3.16
C SER A 207 -9.45 -13.86 -1.72
N LEU A 208 -8.68 -14.76 -1.13
CA LEU A 208 -8.03 -14.53 0.14
C LEU A 208 -6.66 -15.19 0.13
N LYS A 209 -5.67 -14.51 0.68
CA LYS A 209 -4.30 -15.00 0.75
C LYS A 209 -3.70 -14.60 2.10
N ARG A 210 -2.98 -15.52 2.71
CA ARG A 210 -2.10 -15.22 3.84
C ARG A 210 -0.72 -14.83 3.31
N GLU A 211 -0.17 -13.75 3.84
CA GLU A 211 1.20 -13.34 3.60
C GLU A 211 1.89 -13.04 4.92
N ILE A 212 3.13 -13.47 5.06
CA ILE A 212 3.93 -13.21 6.26
C ILE A 212 5.13 -12.37 5.82
N THR A 213 5.31 -11.23 6.47
CA THR A 213 6.49 -10.38 6.32
C THR A 213 7.29 -10.37 7.63
N ALA A 214 8.45 -9.74 7.63
CA ALA A 214 9.23 -9.54 8.85
C ALA A 214 8.51 -8.72 9.94
N VAL A 215 7.46 -7.97 9.56
CA VAL A 215 6.75 -7.02 10.44
C VAL A 215 5.34 -7.46 10.78
N HIS A 216 4.59 -7.96 9.79
CA HIS A 216 3.17 -8.30 9.94
C HIS A 216 2.83 -9.68 9.38
N ARG A 217 1.76 -10.25 9.94
CA ARG A 217 1.02 -11.33 9.31
C ARG A 217 -0.20 -10.72 8.61
N ASN A 218 -0.28 -10.84 7.30
CA ASN A 218 -1.28 -10.14 6.49
C ASN A 218 -2.39 -11.09 6.01
N ALA A 219 -3.63 -10.63 6.08
CA ALA A 219 -4.74 -11.16 5.28
C ALA A 219 -4.94 -10.24 4.07
N LEU A 220 -4.70 -10.76 2.88
CA LEU A 220 -4.95 -10.08 1.61
C LEU A 220 -6.29 -10.56 1.06
N LEU A 221 -7.28 -9.68 1.04
CA LEU A 221 -8.68 -9.97 0.72
C LEU A 221 -9.06 -9.24 -0.57
N GLY A 222 -9.54 -9.97 -1.56
CA GLY A 222 -10.08 -9.40 -2.79
C GLY A 222 -11.59 -9.50 -2.82
N TYR A 223 -12.27 -8.38 -3.01
CA TYR A 223 -13.72 -8.31 -3.07
C TYR A 223 -14.21 -7.79 -4.42
N MET A 224 -15.40 -8.21 -4.83
CA MET A 224 -16.24 -7.46 -5.77
C MET A 224 -17.08 -6.49 -4.96
N THR A 225 -17.11 -5.22 -5.37
CA THR A 225 -17.91 -4.19 -4.70
C THR A 225 -19.34 -4.10 -5.25
N ASP A 226 -20.19 -3.33 -4.59
CA ASP A 226 -21.55 -2.99 -5.07
C ASP A 226 -21.52 -2.15 -6.36
N LYS A 227 -20.40 -1.49 -6.67
CA LYS A 227 -20.15 -0.78 -7.95
C LYS A 227 -19.62 -1.71 -9.05
N SER A 228 -19.58 -3.03 -8.81
CA SER A 228 -19.03 -4.02 -9.76
C SER A 228 -17.56 -3.77 -10.11
N THR A 229 -16.80 -3.21 -9.18
CA THR A 229 -15.35 -3.00 -9.29
C THR A 229 -14.60 -3.90 -8.31
N PRO A 230 -13.43 -4.43 -8.66
CA PRO A 230 -12.61 -5.16 -7.71
C PRO A 230 -12.00 -4.23 -6.67
N LEU A 231 -11.97 -4.67 -5.42
CA LEU A 231 -11.35 -3.96 -4.29
C LEU A 231 -10.46 -4.93 -3.51
N GLY A 232 -9.17 -4.61 -3.40
CA GLY A 232 -8.23 -5.32 -2.54
C GLY A 232 -8.11 -4.64 -1.18
N ILE A 233 -8.08 -5.44 -0.11
CA ILE A 233 -7.91 -4.98 1.27
C ILE A 233 -6.80 -5.81 1.91
N ALA A 234 -5.78 -5.17 2.47
CA ALA A 234 -4.82 -5.82 3.34
C ALA A 234 -5.18 -5.51 4.80
N VAL A 235 -5.48 -6.53 5.59
CA VAL A 235 -5.62 -6.43 7.04
C VAL A 235 -4.35 -6.99 7.65
N ARG A 236 -3.62 -6.16 8.42
CA ARG A 236 -2.31 -6.49 8.98
C ARG A 236 -2.40 -6.75 10.47
N PHE A 237 -1.79 -7.84 10.90
CA PHE A 237 -1.82 -8.31 12.28
C PHE A 237 -0.43 -8.26 12.91
N ASP A 238 -0.36 -7.80 14.15
CA ASP A 238 0.83 -7.88 14.99
C ASP A 238 1.12 -9.34 15.45
N ALA A 239 2.18 -9.52 16.20
CA ALA A 239 2.56 -10.82 16.75
C ALA A 239 1.50 -11.42 17.71
N ASN A 240 0.66 -10.57 18.33
CA ASN A 240 -0.39 -10.97 19.26
C ASN A 240 -1.73 -11.28 18.57
N GLY A 241 -1.79 -11.20 17.23
CA GLY A 241 -3.01 -11.41 16.46
C GLY A 241 -4.00 -10.25 16.53
N LYS A 242 -3.56 -9.05 16.92
CA LYS A 242 -4.36 -7.84 16.86
C LYS A 242 -4.11 -7.11 15.54
N ILE A 243 -5.15 -6.47 15.01
CA ILE A 243 -5.04 -5.68 13.79
C ILE A 243 -4.21 -4.43 14.10
N ASP A 244 -3.09 -4.32 13.42
CA ASP A 244 -2.10 -3.28 13.60
C ASP A 244 -2.15 -2.21 12.52
N ASP A 245 -2.67 -2.57 11.33
CA ASP A 245 -2.92 -1.61 10.24
C ASP A 245 -3.90 -2.19 9.20
N ILE A 246 -4.43 -1.31 8.34
CA ILE A 246 -5.31 -1.64 7.22
C ILE A 246 -4.86 -0.82 6.01
N PHE A 247 -4.74 -1.46 4.86
CA PHE A 247 -4.41 -0.79 3.61
C PHE A 247 -5.43 -1.12 2.52
N LEU A 248 -6.00 -0.09 1.89
CA LEU A 248 -6.91 -0.20 0.75
C LEU A 248 -6.84 1.07 -0.12
N PRO A 249 -7.00 0.98 -1.45
CA PRO A 249 -7.07 -0.27 -2.20
C PRO A 249 -5.69 -0.89 -2.41
N LEU A 250 -5.63 -2.23 -2.45
CA LEU A 250 -4.46 -2.90 -3.01
C LEU A 250 -4.43 -2.66 -4.52
N PRO A 251 -3.32 -2.22 -5.10
CA PRO A 251 -3.21 -2.07 -6.54
C PRO A 251 -3.38 -3.43 -7.24
N PRO A 252 -4.01 -3.45 -8.43
CA PRO A 252 -4.07 -4.65 -9.23
C PRO A 252 -2.67 -5.07 -9.68
N ALA A 253 -2.44 -6.38 -9.78
CA ALA A 253 -1.20 -6.89 -10.37
C ALA A 253 -1.12 -6.51 -11.85
N GLY A 254 0.02 -5.97 -12.27
CA GLY A 254 0.35 -5.72 -13.67
C GLY A 254 0.98 -6.94 -14.34
N ASP A 255 1.19 -6.86 -15.67
CA ASP A 255 1.90 -7.88 -16.46
C ASP A 255 3.41 -7.58 -16.47
N TYR A 256 4.04 -7.61 -15.28
CA TYR A 256 5.49 -7.43 -15.18
C TYR A 256 6.22 -8.61 -15.81
N ARG A 257 7.20 -8.31 -16.67
CA ARG A 257 8.09 -9.29 -17.28
C ARG A 257 9.52 -9.04 -16.83
N LYS A 258 10.19 -10.11 -16.42
CA LYS A 258 11.59 -10.03 -16.00
C LYS A 258 12.49 -9.56 -17.13
N PRO A 259 13.43 -8.62 -16.87
CA PRO A 259 14.40 -8.21 -17.88
C PRO A 259 15.42 -9.33 -18.17
N GLU A 260 16.07 -9.25 -19.33
CA GLU A 260 17.10 -10.24 -19.73
C GLU A 260 18.33 -10.25 -18.80
N TYR A 261 18.60 -9.13 -18.12
CA TYR A 261 19.68 -9.05 -17.15
C TYR A 261 19.30 -9.56 -15.74
N ASP A 262 18.05 -9.97 -15.49
CA ASP A 262 17.66 -10.69 -14.26
C ASP A 262 18.25 -12.10 -14.29
N LYS A 263 19.40 -12.29 -13.64
CA LYS A 263 20.18 -13.52 -13.58
C LYS A 263 20.18 -14.08 -12.15
N PRO A 264 19.15 -14.86 -11.74
CA PRO A 264 19.04 -15.35 -10.36
C PRO A 264 20.25 -16.15 -9.85
N GLU A 265 21.06 -16.69 -10.77
CA GLU A 265 22.30 -17.37 -10.45
C GLU A 265 23.39 -16.42 -9.94
N LEU A 266 23.30 -15.10 -10.17
CA LEU A 266 24.30 -14.11 -9.79
C LEU A 266 24.01 -13.42 -8.45
N TYR A 267 22.84 -13.61 -7.87
CA TYR A 267 22.45 -12.96 -6.61
C TYR A 267 21.61 -13.87 -5.70
N SER A 268 21.40 -13.44 -4.48
CA SER A 268 20.40 -13.97 -3.55
C SER A 268 19.56 -12.83 -2.99
N GLU A 269 18.34 -13.13 -2.52
CA GLU A 269 17.47 -12.18 -1.86
C GLU A 269 17.14 -12.66 -0.45
N GLU A 270 17.19 -11.76 0.51
CA GLU A 270 16.90 -12.01 1.91
C GLU A 270 15.90 -10.97 2.43
N GLU A 271 14.92 -11.43 3.21
CA GLU A 271 14.05 -10.54 3.96
C GLU A 271 14.85 -9.85 5.07
N VAL A 272 14.70 -8.53 5.17
CA VAL A 272 15.31 -7.70 6.22
C VAL A 272 14.26 -6.78 6.82
N THR A 273 14.59 -6.23 7.99
CA THR A 273 13.78 -5.19 8.64
C THR A 273 14.56 -3.87 8.64
N VAL A 274 13.95 -2.81 8.15
CA VAL A 274 14.48 -1.44 8.19
C VAL A 274 13.81 -0.70 9.34
N GLY A 275 14.63 0.01 10.14
CA GLY A 275 14.16 0.71 11.32
C GLY A 275 13.86 -0.20 12.51
N GLU A 276 13.78 0.40 13.67
CA GLU A 276 13.48 -0.24 14.94
C GLU A 276 12.27 0.45 15.61
N GLY A 277 11.75 -0.13 16.69
CA GLY A 277 10.70 0.50 17.49
C GLY A 277 9.28 0.32 16.97
N GLU A 278 8.54 1.42 16.76
CA GLU A 278 7.08 1.36 16.55
C GLU A 278 6.64 1.18 15.10
N ALA A 279 7.54 1.44 14.15
CA ALA A 279 7.21 1.43 12.72
C ALA A 279 8.33 0.78 11.88
N PRO A 280 8.73 -0.47 12.19
CA PRO A 280 9.69 -1.19 11.37
C PRO A 280 9.10 -1.47 9.99
N LEU A 281 9.95 -1.53 8.97
CA LEU A 281 9.55 -1.75 7.59
C LEU A 281 10.14 -3.05 7.06
N PRO A 282 9.33 -3.93 6.45
CA PRO A 282 9.87 -5.11 5.78
C PRO A 282 10.61 -4.68 4.50
N GLY A 283 11.74 -5.30 4.25
CA GLY A 283 12.57 -5.03 3.08
C GLY A 283 13.19 -6.28 2.50
N THR A 284 13.86 -6.12 1.36
CA THR A 284 14.63 -7.15 0.71
C THR A 284 16.04 -6.64 0.45
N LEU A 285 17.03 -7.35 0.97
CA LEU A 285 18.42 -7.17 0.61
C LEU A 285 18.77 -8.13 -0.54
N THR A 286 19.03 -7.56 -1.72
CA THR A 286 19.54 -8.30 -2.88
C THR A 286 21.05 -8.26 -2.84
N LEU A 287 21.68 -9.43 -2.64
CA LEU A 287 23.13 -9.59 -2.47
C LEU A 287 23.75 -10.27 -3.68
N PRO A 288 24.83 -9.73 -4.25
CA PRO A 288 25.63 -10.46 -5.23
C PRO A 288 26.14 -11.78 -4.66
N LYS A 289 26.28 -12.80 -5.51
CA LYS A 289 27.01 -14.02 -5.13
C LYS A 289 28.51 -13.77 -5.15
N GLY A 290 29.21 -14.32 -4.18
CA GLY A 290 30.66 -14.19 -4.02
C GLY A 290 31.06 -13.73 -2.63
N GLU A 291 32.35 -13.43 -2.48
CA GLU A 291 32.89 -12.91 -1.23
C GLU A 291 32.86 -11.38 -1.25
N GLY A 292 32.11 -10.79 -0.30
CA GLY A 292 32.10 -9.36 -0.07
C GLY A 292 33.42 -8.85 0.56
N PRO A 293 33.45 -7.63 1.12
CA PRO A 293 32.30 -6.74 1.26
C PRO A 293 31.94 -6.01 -0.04
N PHE A 294 30.64 -5.94 -0.32
CA PHE A 294 30.10 -5.29 -1.53
C PHE A 294 29.76 -3.80 -1.29
N PRO A 295 29.95 -2.93 -2.27
CA PRO A 295 29.27 -1.63 -2.27
C PRO A 295 27.75 -1.87 -2.25
N ALA A 296 27.00 -0.96 -1.66
CA ALA A 296 25.56 -1.12 -1.54
C ALA A 296 24.79 0.18 -1.84
N VAL A 297 23.57 0.05 -2.31
CA VAL A 297 22.67 1.18 -2.53
C VAL A 297 21.32 0.93 -1.88
N VAL A 298 20.81 1.95 -1.18
CA VAL A 298 19.44 2.02 -0.66
C VAL A 298 18.56 2.68 -1.72
N LEU A 299 17.43 2.08 -2.07
CA LEU A 299 16.45 2.65 -2.99
C LEU A 299 15.33 3.33 -2.19
N VAL A 300 15.11 4.64 -2.45
CA VAL A 300 14.16 5.50 -1.74
C VAL A 300 13.04 5.92 -2.66
N HIS A 301 11.82 5.60 -2.27
CA HIS A 301 10.61 5.74 -3.09
C HIS A 301 10.18 7.16 -3.40
N GLY A 302 9.46 7.28 -4.51
CA GLY A 302 8.65 8.44 -4.85
C GLY A 302 7.40 8.61 -3.98
N SER A 303 6.52 9.51 -4.41
CA SER A 303 5.24 9.80 -3.74
C SER A 303 4.32 8.57 -3.69
N GLY A 304 3.46 8.53 -2.66
CA GLY A 304 2.47 7.48 -2.49
C GLY A 304 2.94 6.26 -1.68
N PRO A 305 2.02 5.33 -1.39
CA PRO A 305 2.28 4.16 -0.55
C PRO A 305 2.89 3.00 -1.36
N ASN A 306 4.12 3.17 -1.81
CA ASN A 306 4.81 2.26 -2.70
C ASN A 306 5.23 0.95 -2.01
N ASP A 307 5.18 -0.16 -2.76
CA ASP A 307 5.84 -1.40 -2.37
C ASP A 307 7.35 -1.34 -2.61
N ARG A 308 8.09 -2.32 -2.10
CA ARG A 308 9.56 -2.37 -2.21
C ARG A 308 10.08 -2.40 -3.65
N ASP A 309 9.25 -2.79 -4.61
CA ASP A 309 9.58 -2.82 -6.03
C ASP A 309 9.29 -1.48 -6.74
N GLU A 310 8.62 -0.54 -6.05
CA GLU A 310 8.03 0.68 -6.62
C GLU A 310 7.21 0.33 -7.87
N ALA A 311 6.29 -0.64 -7.67
CA ALA A 311 5.50 -1.20 -8.75
C ALA A 311 4.37 -0.26 -9.17
N LEU A 312 4.27 0.01 -10.47
CA LEU A 312 3.14 0.73 -11.06
C LEU A 312 2.73 0.10 -12.40
N GLY A 313 1.50 -0.38 -12.48
CA GLY A 313 1.05 -1.11 -13.67
C GLY A 313 1.91 -2.35 -13.91
N SER A 314 2.57 -2.38 -15.07
CA SER A 314 3.46 -3.49 -15.46
C SER A 314 4.94 -3.22 -15.18
N TYR A 315 5.28 -2.10 -14.54
CA TYR A 315 6.65 -1.72 -14.22
C TYR A 315 7.00 -2.05 -12.76
N LYS A 316 8.27 -2.37 -12.51
CA LYS A 316 8.86 -2.59 -11.19
C LYS A 316 10.26 -1.97 -11.15
N LEU A 317 10.30 -0.64 -11.09
CA LEU A 317 11.53 0.14 -11.17
C LEU A 317 12.62 -0.36 -10.23
N PHE A 318 12.29 -0.52 -8.96
CA PHE A 318 13.28 -0.92 -7.95
C PHE A 318 13.66 -2.39 -8.05
N ARG A 319 12.78 -3.25 -8.55
CA ARG A 319 13.13 -4.64 -8.86
C ARG A 319 14.18 -4.70 -9.97
N ASP A 320 13.96 -3.97 -11.04
CA ASP A 320 14.87 -3.91 -12.19
C ASP A 320 16.26 -3.39 -11.78
N LEU A 321 16.30 -2.27 -11.03
CA LEU A 321 17.53 -1.73 -10.48
C LEU A 321 18.25 -2.73 -9.58
N ALA A 322 17.50 -3.42 -8.68
CA ALA A 322 18.10 -4.35 -7.74
C ALA A 322 18.79 -5.53 -8.43
N VAL A 323 18.10 -6.21 -9.34
CA VAL A 323 18.67 -7.39 -10.03
C VAL A 323 19.78 -7.00 -10.99
N GLY A 324 19.65 -5.85 -11.67
CA GLY A 324 20.66 -5.34 -12.58
C GLY A 324 21.96 -4.94 -11.88
N LEU A 325 21.86 -4.23 -10.76
CA LEU A 325 23.02 -3.81 -9.97
C LEU A 325 23.67 -4.99 -9.23
N ALA A 326 22.86 -5.94 -8.74
CA ALA A 326 23.41 -7.14 -8.10
C ALA A 326 24.23 -7.98 -9.09
N ALA A 327 23.81 -8.10 -10.34
CA ALA A 327 24.59 -8.73 -11.40
C ALA A 327 25.93 -8.00 -11.68
N LYS A 328 26.11 -6.77 -11.18
CA LYS A 328 27.33 -5.96 -11.28
C LYS A 328 28.09 -5.83 -9.96
N ASN A 329 27.88 -6.77 -9.03
CA ASN A 329 28.51 -6.83 -7.72
C ASN A 329 28.20 -5.63 -6.79
N ILE A 330 26.99 -5.09 -6.87
CA ILE A 330 26.49 -4.03 -6.00
C ILE A 330 25.26 -4.58 -5.25
N ALA A 331 25.31 -4.60 -3.92
CA ALA A 331 24.16 -4.98 -3.10
C ALA A 331 23.08 -3.89 -3.14
N VAL A 332 21.81 -4.29 -3.05
CA VAL A 332 20.69 -3.35 -3.11
C VAL A 332 19.69 -3.62 -2.01
N LEU A 333 19.37 -2.60 -1.22
CA LEU A 333 18.32 -2.64 -0.21
C LEU A 333 17.08 -1.91 -0.73
N ARG A 334 15.96 -2.64 -0.78
CA ARG A 334 14.60 -2.15 -1.08
C ARG A 334 13.71 -2.43 0.12
N TYR A 335 12.81 -1.53 0.45
CA TYR A 335 11.90 -1.71 1.58
C TYR A 335 10.50 -1.21 1.24
N GLU A 336 9.47 -1.70 1.95
CA GLU A 336 8.10 -1.18 1.81
C GLU A 336 8.03 0.23 2.40
N LYS A 337 7.41 1.18 1.71
CA LYS A 337 7.26 2.54 2.22
C LYS A 337 6.38 2.58 3.48
N ARG A 338 6.71 3.45 4.43
CA ARG A 338 5.99 3.61 5.70
C ARG A 338 4.49 3.84 5.52
N THR A 339 4.10 4.71 4.58
CA THR A 339 2.70 4.99 4.25
C THR A 339 1.95 3.78 3.69
N ARG A 340 2.64 2.75 3.22
CA ARG A 340 2.06 1.47 2.83
C ARG A 340 1.95 0.51 4.00
N VAL A 341 2.99 0.36 4.82
CA VAL A 341 3.05 -0.64 5.91
C VAL A 341 2.26 -0.20 7.13
N HIS A 342 2.34 1.08 7.45
CA HIS A 342 1.73 1.72 8.62
C HIS A 342 0.77 2.83 8.16
N THR A 343 -0.14 2.50 7.24
CA THR A 343 -1.04 3.45 6.57
C THR A 343 -1.86 4.28 7.56
N LEU A 344 -2.59 3.61 8.45
CA LEU A 344 -3.46 4.29 9.42
C LEU A 344 -2.65 4.97 10.52
N LYS A 345 -1.56 4.35 10.96
CA LYS A 345 -0.68 4.95 11.96
C LYS A 345 -0.07 6.26 11.45
N SER A 346 0.38 6.29 10.19
CA SER A 346 0.90 7.50 9.53
C SER A 346 -0.20 8.53 9.31
N SER A 347 -1.34 8.11 8.76
CA SER A 347 -2.45 9.00 8.41
C SER A 347 -3.08 9.71 9.61
N PHE A 348 -3.13 9.04 10.76
CA PHE A 348 -3.73 9.57 11.99
C PHE A 348 -2.70 10.06 13.01
N ASP A 349 -1.43 10.18 12.62
CA ASP A 349 -0.40 10.81 13.44
C ASP A 349 -0.38 12.33 13.17
N PRO A 350 -0.72 13.15 14.16
CA PRO A 350 -0.78 14.61 13.97
C PRO A 350 0.61 15.25 13.79
N ALA A 351 1.69 14.53 14.07
CA ALA A 351 3.06 15.01 13.92
C ALA A 351 3.77 14.46 12.66
N PHE A 352 3.07 13.65 11.85
CA PHE A 352 3.65 13.00 10.68
C PHE A 352 4.00 14.00 9.58
N THR A 353 5.26 14.02 9.17
CA THR A 353 5.80 14.89 8.11
C THR A 353 6.53 14.07 7.05
N VAL A 354 7.07 14.73 6.04
CA VAL A 354 7.93 14.10 5.03
C VAL A 354 9.22 13.53 5.62
N LYS A 355 9.61 14.02 6.79
CA LYS A 355 10.78 13.52 7.54
C LYS A 355 10.56 12.08 7.97
N GLU A 356 9.47 11.79 8.68
CA GLU A 356 9.11 10.43 9.08
C GLU A 356 8.75 9.56 7.88
N GLU A 357 8.05 10.14 6.89
CA GLU A 357 7.60 9.40 5.70
C GLU A 357 8.73 8.79 4.88
N THR A 358 9.86 9.50 4.77
CA THR A 358 10.87 9.17 3.76
C THR A 358 12.31 9.31 4.29
N VAL A 359 12.62 10.42 4.98
CA VAL A 359 14.01 10.76 5.33
C VAL A 359 14.55 9.84 6.40
N ASP A 360 13.80 9.65 7.49
CA ASP A 360 14.23 8.81 8.62
C ASP A 360 14.34 7.35 8.20
N ASP A 361 13.40 6.85 7.39
CA ASP A 361 13.40 5.48 6.88
C ASP A 361 14.61 5.22 5.97
N ALA A 362 14.99 6.18 5.14
CA ALA A 362 16.17 6.07 4.29
C ALA A 362 17.46 6.01 5.11
N VAL A 363 17.58 6.84 6.16
CA VAL A 363 18.73 6.81 7.08
C VAL A 363 18.77 5.51 7.87
N ASP A 364 17.63 4.99 8.31
CA ASP A 364 17.56 3.68 8.99
C ASP A 364 17.95 2.53 8.05
N ALA A 365 17.61 2.62 6.77
CA ALA A 365 18.05 1.65 5.76
C ALA A 365 19.57 1.69 5.54
N VAL A 366 20.18 2.88 5.53
CA VAL A 366 21.65 3.03 5.50
C VAL A 366 22.30 2.38 6.73
N ARG A 367 21.75 2.63 7.93
CA ARG A 367 22.23 2.01 9.19
C ARG A 367 22.07 0.48 9.20
N ALA A 368 21.02 -0.05 8.56
CA ALA A 368 20.84 -1.49 8.43
C ALA A 368 21.95 -2.12 7.58
N LEU A 369 22.32 -1.47 6.47
CA LEU A 369 23.43 -1.90 5.62
C LEU A 369 24.80 -1.81 6.32
N GLU A 370 25.03 -0.76 7.10
CA GLU A 370 26.28 -0.58 7.86
C GLU A 370 26.55 -1.73 8.85
N LYS A 371 25.49 -2.28 9.42
CA LYS A 371 25.58 -3.41 10.37
C LYS A 371 25.87 -4.76 9.69
N ASP A 372 25.73 -4.86 8.37
CA ASP A 372 25.94 -6.12 7.63
C ASP A 372 27.40 -6.27 7.19
N ARG A 373 28.09 -7.30 7.70
CA ARG A 373 29.51 -7.56 7.40
C ARG A 373 29.82 -7.85 5.93
N ARG A 374 28.80 -8.18 5.13
CA ARG A 374 28.92 -8.42 3.68
C ARG A 374 28.93 -7.13 2.88
N ILE A 375 28.61 -6.00 3.52
CA ILE A 375 28.58 -4.67 2.92
C ILE A 375 29.81 -3.87 3.30
N ASP A 376 30.39 -3.17 2.33
CA ASP A 376 31.45 -2.19 2.57
C ASP A 376 30.83 -0.90 3.14
N ALA A 377 30.96 -0.71 4.45
CA ALA A 377 30.39 0.43 5.17
C ALA A 377 30.91 1.81 4.68
N LYS A 378 32.02 1.84 3.92
CA LYS A 378 32.52 3.08 3.29
C LYS A 378 31.96 3.33 1.89
N ARG A 379 31.16 2.42 1.37
CA ARG A 379 30.61 2.45 0.02
C ARG A 379 29.10 2.15 0.04
N ILE A 380 28.39 2.84 0.94
CA ILE A 380 26.94 2.83 1.00
C ILE A 380 26.43 4.08 0.30
N PHE A 381 25.50 3.90 -0.64
CA PHE A 381 24.94 4.94 -1.46
C PHE A 381 23.41 4.99 -1.27
N VAL A 382 22.80 6.12 -1.66
CA VAL A 382 21.34 6.31 -1.69
C VAL A 382 20.93 6.67 -3.10
N LEU A 383 19.92 6.00 -3.64
CA LEU A 383 19.24 6.38 -4.88
C LEU A 383 17.79 6.71 -4.54
N GLY A 384 17.41 7.96 -4.74
CA GLY A 384 16.02 8.39 -4.57
C GLY A 384 15.34 8.59 -5.94
N HIS A 385 14.14 8.04 -6.09
CA HIS A 385 13.29 8.23 -7.25
C HIS A 385 12.20 9.26 -6.97
N SER A 386 11.91 10.14 -7.92
CA SER A 386 10.80 11.11 -7.82
C SER A 386 10.86 11.93 -6.53
N GLN A 387 9.86 11.91 -5.64
CA GLN A 387 9.90 12.55 -4.32
C GLN A 387 11.12 12.11 -3.50
N GLY A 388 11.48 10.82 -3.53
CA GLY A 388 12.70 10.32 -2.89
C GLY A 388 13.96 10.97 -3.45
N GLY A 389 14.02 11.20 -4.78
CA GLY A 389 15.09 11.95 -5.44
C GLY A 389 15.15 13.41 -5.02
N MET A 390 13.99 14.05 -4.91
CA MET A 390 13.88 15.42 -4.40
C MET A 390 14.44 15.54 -2.97
N LEU A 391 14.25 14.50 -2.14
CA LEU A 391 14.63 14.46 -0.72
C LEU A 391 16.06 13.97 -0.47
N VAL A 392 16.79 13.50 -1.48
CA VAL A 392 18.19 13.07 -1.33
C VAL A 392 19.05 14.04 -0.51
N PRO A 393 19.00 15.36 -0.73
CA PRO A 393 19.78 16.28 0.09
C PRO A 393 19.37 16.31 1.57
N ALA A 394 18.08 16.16 1.89
CA ALA A 394 17.61 16.08 3.27
C ALA A 394 18.05 14.76 3.94
N ILE A 395 18.08 13.66 3.18
CA ILE A 395 18.58 12.37 3.66
C ILE A 395 20.06 12.46 4.00
N ILE A 396 20.89 13.07 3.12
CA ILE A 396 22.30 13.31 3.37
C ILE A 396 22.51 14.20 4.61
N GLU A 397 21.71 15.25 4.78
CA GLU A 397 21.80 16.16 5.95
C GLU A 397 21.41 15.44 7.25
N SER A 398 20.51 14.46 7.19
CA SER A 398 20.06 13.65 8.34
C SER A 398 21.00 12.49 8.67
N ASP A 399 21.93 12.14 7.78
CA ASP A 399 22.99 11.18 8.04
C ASP A 399 24.12 11.81 8.86
N THR A 400 23.91 11.92 10.16
CA THR A 400 24.87 12.54 11.09
C THR A 400 26.19 11.77 11.21
N GLN A 401 26.21 10.51 10.86
CA GLN A 401 27.40 9.64 10.91
C GLN A 401 28.23 9.70 9.61
N LYS A 402 27.68 10.32 8.56
CA LYS A 402 28.29 10.46 7.23
C LYS A 402 28.65 9.12 6.58
N ASN A 403 27.73 8.17 6.69
CA ASN A 403 27.86 6.84 6.10
C ASN A 403 27.51 6.83 4.60
N ILE A 404 26.82 7.86 4.09
CA ILE A 404 26.44 7.99 2.68
C ILE A 404 27.67 8.46 1.87
N ALA A 405 28.25 7.55 1.10
CA ALA A 405 29.43 7.81 0.27
C ALA A 405 29.13 8.65 -0.99
N GLY A 406 27.90 8.62 -1.46
CA GLY A 406 27.39 9.37 -2.61
C GLY A 406 25.90 9.10 -2.80
N ALA A 407 25.23 9.92 -3.62
CA ALA A 407 23.79 9.74 -3.81
C ALA A 407 23.34 10.01 -5.25
N ILE A 408 22.21 9.43 -5.62
CA ILE A 408 21.62 9.49 -6.95
C ILE A 408 20.23 10.11 -6.86
N VAL A 409 20.00 11.16 -7.62
CA VAL A 409 18.70 11.79 -7.84
C VAL A 409 18.15 11.26 -9.16
N MET A 410 17.13 10.43 -9.12
CA MET A 410 16.52 9.79 -10.29
C MET A 410 15.12 10.37 -10.51
N ALA A 411 14.90 11.10 -11.61
CA ALA A 411 13.65 11.82 -11.88
C ALA A 411 13.16 12.70 -10.70
N GLY A 412 14.09 13.26 -9.93
CA GLY A 412 13.77 14.05 -8.74
C GLY A 412 13.40 15.49 -9.07
N PRO A 413 12.23 16.01 -8.61
CA PRO A 413 11.89 17.42 -8.78
C PRO A 413 12.95 18.37 -8.20
N SER A 414 13.31 19.40 -8.95
CA SER A 414 14.15 20.51 -8.47
C SER A 414 13.31 21.68 -7.93
N ARG A 415 12.02 21.67 -8.22
CA ARG A 415 11.02 22.66 -7.82
C ARG A 415 10.13 22.13 -6.70
N PRO A 416 9.42 23.02 -5.95
CA PRO A 416 8.49 22.59 -4.89
C PRO A 416 7.45 21.57 -5.38
N LEU A 417 7.13 20.60 -4.53
CA LEU A 417 6.21 19.51 -4.89
C LEU A 417 4.81 20.02 -5.26
N GLU A 418 4.32 21.03 -4.56
CA GLU A 418 3.02 21.66 -4.85
C GLU A 418 2.96 22.27 -6.24
N ASP A 419 4.08 22.80 -6.77
CA ASP A 419 4.16 23.33 -8.13
C ASP A 419 4.16 22.21 -9.17
N ILE A 420 4.87 21.12 -8.90
CA ILE A 420 4.90 19.93 -9.76
C ILE A 420 3.51 19.30 -9.87
N ILE A 421 2.80 19.15 -8.76
CA ILE A 421 1.44 18.58 -8.75
C ILE A 421 0.48 19.48 -9.54
N LEU A 422 0.55 20.79 -9.37
CA LEU A 422 -0.28 21.72 -10.14
C LEU A 422 0.02 21.63 -11.65
N GLU A 423 1.29 21.53 -12.05
CA GLU A 423 1.71 21.35 -13.44
C GLU A 423 1.16 20.04 -14.03
N GLN A 424 1.26 18.92 -13.31
CA GLN A 424 0.68 17.63 -13.72
C GLN A 424 -0.84 17.72 -13.94
N ASN A 425 -1.56 18.42 -13.06
CA ASN A 425 -3.02 18.63 -13.23
C ASN A 425 -3.34 19.47 -14.47
N LYS A 426 -2.57 20.54 -14.73
CA LYS A 426 -2.72 21.36 -15.94
C LYS A 426 -2.41 20.57 -17.20
N GLN A 427 -1.41 19.71 -17.18
CA GLN A 427 -1.05 18.86 -18.32
C GLN A 427 -2.15 17.84 -18.61
N ALA A 428 -2.74 17.22 -17.58
CA ALA A 428 -3.85 16.29 -17.76
C ALA A 428 -5.08 16.98 -18.39
N LEU A 429 -5.37 18.22 -17.98
CA LEU A 429 -6.43 19.04 -18.58
C LEU A 429 -6.11 19.36 -20.05
N ALA A 430 -4.87 19.71 -20.37
CA ALA A 430 -4.46 19.97 -21.75
C ALA A 430 -4.66 18.74 -22.64
N TRP A 431 -4.20 17.57 -22.21
CA TRP A 431 -4.41 16.32 -22.95
C TRP A 431 -5.87 15.94 -23.14
N ALA A 432 -6.72 16.16 -22.12
CA ALA A 432 -8.16 15.90 -22.26
C ALA A 432 -8.79 16.82 -23.32
N LYS A 433 -8.37 18.11 -23.37
CA LYS A 433 -8.81 19.07 -24.39
C LYS A 433 -8.38 18.64 -25.80
N GLU A 434 -7.11 18.28 -25.97
CA GLU A 434 -6.57 17.80 -27.25
C GLU A 434 -7.27 16.52 -27.73
N ALA A 435 -7.63 15.63 -26.79
CA ALA A 435 -8.34 14.38 -27.08
C ALA A 435 -9.84 14.56 -27.26
N GLY A 436 -10.39 15.78 -27.16
CA GLY A 436 -11.82 16.05 -27.25
C GLY A 436 -12.67 15.38 -26.17
N GLN A 437 -12.08 15.15 -24.98
CA GLN A 437 -12.76 14.54 -23.84
C GLN A 437 -13.48 15.60 -22.99
N PRO A 438 -14.50 15.22 -22.20
CA PRO A 438 -15.11 16.15 -21.24
C PRO A 438 -14.08 16.68 -20.24
N THR A 439 -14.03 18.02 -20.06
CA THR A 439 -12.98 18.69 -19.27
C THR A 439 -13.47 19.33 -17.98
N GLU A 440 -14.79 19.44 -17.77
CA GLU A 440 -15.38 20.19 -16.65
C GLU A 440 -14.89 19.70 -15.27
N GLY A 441 -14.65 18.39 -15.15
CA GLY A 441 -14.12 17.78 -13.93
C GLY A 441 -12.67 18.21 -13.67
N LEU A 442 -11.84 18.11 -14.70
CA LEU A 442 -10.42 18.49 -14.64
C LEU A 442 -10.23 19.99 -14.46
N GLU A 443 -11.08 20.82 -15.09
CA GLU A 443 -11.05 22.28 -14.89
C GLU A 443 -11.35 22.67 -13.45
N ARG A 444 -12.35 22.03 -12.82
CA ARG A 444 -12.63 22.21 -11.38
C ARG A 444 -11.45 21.75 -10.53
N GLN A 445 -10.84 20.62 -10.86
CA GLN A 445 -9.66 20.09 -10.13
C GLN A 445 -8.46 21.03 -10.23
N VAL A 446 -8.12 21.51 -11.42
CA VAL A 446 -7.03 22.49 -11.62
C VAL A 446 -7.30 23.76 -10.81
N LYS A 447 -8.51 24.33 -10.90
CA LYS A 447 -8.88 25.53 -10.13
C LYS A 447 -8.79 25.31 -8.63
N ALA A 448 -9.28 24.16 -8.13
CA ALA A 448 -9.16 23.81 -6.72
C ALA A 448 -7.68 23.71 -6.30
N MET A 449 -6.85 23.03 -7.11
CA MET A 449 -5.42 22.91 -6.83
C MET A 449 -4.69 24.27 -6.85
N GLU A 450 -5.01 25.16 -7.78
CA GLU A 450 -4.48 26.53 -7.80
C GLU A 450 -4.80 27.30 -6.51
N GLN A 451 -6.03 27.16 -6.01
CA GLN A 451 -6.44 27.75 -4.73
C GLN A 451 -5.65 27.17 -3.56
N GLN A 452 -5.49 25.85 -3.51
CA GLN A 452 -4.74 25.19 -2.44
C GLN A 452 -3.26 25.57 -2.44
N VAL A 453 -2.63 25.62 -3.61
CA VAL A 453 -1.23 26.09 -3.75
C VAL A 453 -1.09 27.53 -3.29
N ALA A 454 -2.05 28.41 -3.62
CA ALA A 454 -2.04 29.79 -3.17
C ALA A 454 -2.15 29.89 -1.64
N LEU A 455 -3.06 29.14 -1.01
CA LEU A 455 -3.18 29.07 0.46
C LEU A 455 -1.91 28.52 1.11
N LEU A 456 -1.33 27.46 0.56
CA LEU A 456 -0.11 26.85 1.08
C LEU A 456 1.08 27.82 1.02
N LYS A 457 1.20 28.61 -0.04
CA LYS A 457 2.31 29.57 -0.24
C LYS A 457 2.13 30.91 0.48
N ASP A 458 0.93 31.20 0.97
CA ASP A 458 0.68 32.44 1.71
C ASP A 458 1.40 32.40 3.07
N PRO A 459 2.31 33.34 3.34
CA PRO A 459 3.11 33.33 4.57
C PRO A 459 2.31 33.57 5.86
N GLN A 460 1.06 34.05 5.76
CA GLN A 460 0.19 34.19 6.93
C GLN A 460 -0.27 32.85 7.51
N TYR A 461 -0.26 31.78 6.71
CA TYR A 461 -0.70 30.46 7.12
C TYR A 461 0.46 29.52 7.50
N SER A 462 0.17 28.58 8.39
CA SER A 462 1.13 27.60 8.91
C SER A 462 0.38 26.37 9.44
N ALA A 463 1.11 25.33 9.84
CA ALA A 463 0.52 24.17 10.50
C ALA A 463 -0.25 24.52 11.81
N SER A 464 0.08 25.63 12.48
CA SER A 464 -0.62 26.14 13.66
C SER A 464 -1.69 27.19 13.35
N ASN A 465 -1.76 27.69 12.11
CA ASN A 465 -2.76 28.64 11.62
C ASN A 465 -3.25 28.21 10.23
N VAL A 466 -4.00 27.12 10.20
CA VAL A 466 -4.50 26.50 8.96
C VAL A 466 -5.70 27.30 8.44
N PRO A 467 -5.74 27.66 7.13
CA PRO A 467 -6.92 28.31 6.57
C PRO A 467 -8.10 27.34 6.52
N ASN A 468 -9.32 27.86 6.75
CA ASN A 468 -10.54 27.05 6.80
C ASN A 468 -10.80 26.22 5.51
N ASP A 469 -10.36 26.74 4.36
CA ASP A 469 -10.57 26.12 3.05
C ASP A 469 -9.40 25.19 2.64
N PHE A 470 -8.46 24.91 3.54
CA PHE A 470 -7.33 24.01 3.25
C PHE A 470 -7.80 22.57 3.13
N ALA A 471 -7.51 21.95 1.99
CA ALA A 471 -8.04 20.62 1.63
C ALA A 471 -7.00 19.63 1.06
N LEU A 472 -5.68 19.90 1.22
CA LEU A 472 -4.62 19.00 0.71
C LEU A 472 -4.32 17.79 1.62
N GLY A 473 -5.07 17.59 2.71
CA GLY A 473 -4.83 16.53 3.69
C GLY A 473 -4.14 17.05 4.95
N SER A 474 -3.09 16.37 5.45
CA SER A 474 -2.41 16.78 6.69
C SER A 474 -1.77 18.18 6.55
N PRO A 475 -2.25 19.20 7.29
CA PRO A 475 -1.63 20.52 7.25
C PRO A 475 -0.18 20.49 7.73
N VAL A 476 0.14 19.69 8.76
CA VAL A 476 1.49 19.57 9.30
C VAL A 476 2.45 19.12 8.20
N TRP A 477 2.09 18.07 7.46
CA TRP A 477 2.90 17.56 6.36
C TRP A 477 3.14 18.61 5.26
N TRP A 478 2.04 19.28 4.82
CA TRP A 478 2.12 20.23 3.70
C TRP A 478 2.85 21.53 4.07
N PHE A 479 2.59 22.07 5.26
CA PHE A 479 3.25 23.31 5.69
C PHE A 479 4.72 23.10 6.07
N ASP A 480 5.10 21.89 6.52
CA ASP A 480 6.50 21.52 6.72
C ASP A 480 7.25 21.42 5.40
N PHE A 481 6.62 20.84 4.37
CA PHE A 481 7.25 20.56 3.09
C PHE A 481 7.12 21.69 2.04
N ARG A 482 6.30 22.67 2.29
CA ARG A 482 6.06 23.78 1.33
C ARG A 482 7.36 24.47 0.91
N ASN A 483 7.42 24.86 -0.37
CA ASN A 483 8.57 25.56 -0.97
C ASN A 483 9.90 24.79 -0.88
N TYR A 484 9.89 23.50 -0.55
CA TYR A 484 11.10 22.70 -0.46
C TYR A 484 11.84 22.64 -1.81
N ARG A 485 13.16 22.89 -1.76
CA ARG A 485 14.06 22.84 -2.92
C ARG A 485 15.32 22.10 -2.53
N GLY A 486 15.45 20.83 -2.93
CA GLY A 486 16.62 20.01 -2.61
C GLY A 486 17.93 20.62 -3.08
N GLY A 487 17.94 21.31 -4.24
CA GLY A 487 19.13 21.98 -4.77
C GLY A 487 19.72 23.02 -3.83
N GLU A 488 18.88 23.76 -3.08
CA GLU A 488 19.37 24.77 -2.12
C GLU A 488 20.10 24.14 -0.91
N ILE A 489 19.68 22.96 -0.51
CA ILE A 489 20.35 22.18 0.55
C ILE A 489 21.63 21.60 -0.01
N ALA A 490 21.56 20.97 -1.17
CA ALA A 490 22.67 20.30 -1.83
C ALA A 490 23.85 21.22 -2.15
N LYS A 491 23.61 22.52 -2.41
CA LYS A 491 24.68 23.53 -2.61
C LYS A 491 25.74 23.56 -1.49
N ARG A 492 25.34 23.22 -0.27
CA ARG A 492 26.18 23.28 0.93
C ARG A 492 26.82 21.95 1.29
N GLN A 493 26.49 20.90 0.53
CA GLN A 493 26.97 19.54 0.75
C GLN A 493 28.17 19.23 -0.15
N SER A 494 28.99 18.25 0.27
CA SER A 494 30.14 17.74 -0.47
C SER A 494 30.01 16.26 -0.82
N THR A 495 28.89 15.63 -0.50
CA THR A 495 28.61 14.24 -0.90
C THR A 495 28.39 14.19 -2.41
N PRO A 496 29.15 13.38 -3.17
CA PRO A 496 29.01 13.29 -4.63
C PRO A 496 27.56 12.98 -5.07
N LEU A 497 27.11 13.61 -6.13
CA LEU A 497 25.76 13.45 -6.67
C LEU A 497 25.78 13.03 -8.15
N LEU A 498 24.90 12.07 -8.48
CA LEU A 498 24.52 11.75 -9.86
C LEU A 498 23.04 12.10 -10.06
N VAL A 499 22.74 12.95 -11.05
CA VAL A 499 21.37 13.38 -11.35
C VAL A 499 20.94 12.78 -12.69
N LEU A 500 19.93 11.94 -12.69
CA LEU A 500 19.44 11.19 -13.84
C LEU A 500 18.01 11.62 -14.18
N GLN A 501 17.75 11.86 -15.48
CA GLN A 501 16.44 12.30 -15.97
C GLN A 501 16.11 11.67 -17.32
N GLY A 502 14.85 11.27 -17.51
CA GLY A 502 14.30 10.90 -18.81
C GLY A 502 13.75 12.13 -19.55
N ASP A 503 13.98 12.25 -20.85
CA ASP A 503 13.43 13.36 -21.63
C ASP A 503 11.94 13.19 -21.96
N ASN A 504 11.44 11.97 -21.87
CA ASN A 504 10.02 11.62 -22.09
C ASN A 504 9.23 11.50 -20.76
N ASP A 505 9.76 12.09 -19.69
CA ASP A 505 9.09 12.13 -18.39
C ASP A 505 8.08 13.28 -18.33
N PHE A 506 6.78 12.93 -18.26
CA PHE A 506 5.72 13.94 -18.13
C PHE A 506 5.42 14.33 -16.69
N GLN A 507 5.80 13.50 -15.71
CA GLN A 507 5.52 13.77 -14.30
C GLN A 507 6.52 14.74 -13.71
N VAL A 508 7.80 14.53 -13.99
CA VAL A 508 8.92 15.41 -13.64
C VAL A 508 9.67 15.73 -14.91
N THR A 509 9.28 16.81 -15.58
CA THR A 509 9.81 17.14 -16.90
C THR A 509 11.32 17.41 -16.89
N ALA A 510 11.97 17.26 -18.05
CA ALA A 510 13.42 17.47 -18.23
C ALA A 510 13.91 18.82 -17.71
N SER A 511 13.06 19.85 -17.64
CA SER A 511 13.38 21.15 -17.04
C SER A 511 13.80 21.06 -15.56
N ASN A 512 13.47 19.96 -14.87
CA ASN A 512 13.97 19.73 -13.51
C ASN A 512 15.45 19.37 -13.49
N LEU A 513 15.97 18.70 -14.52
CA LEU A 513 17.42 18.50 -14.67
C LEU A 513 18.15 19.85 -14.80
N ASP A 514 17.61 20.78 -15.59
CA ASP A 514 18.15 22.13 -15.72
C ASP A 514 18.14 22.87 -14.37
N GLY A 515 17.08 22.69 -13.59
CA GLY A 515 16.98 23.24 -12.24
C GLY A 515 18.07 22.70 -11.30
N TRP A 516 18.34 21.38 -11.32
CA TRP A 516 19.43 20.75 -10.55
C TRP A 516 20.80 21.26 -11.02
N THR A 517 21.10 21.22 -12.32
CA THR A 517 22.39 21.63 -12.88
C THR A 517 22.67 23.10 -12.61
N SER A 518 21.66 23.97 -12.75
CA SER A 518 21.77 25.40 -12.44
C SER A 518 22.06 25.61 -10.95
N ALA A 519 21.31 24.96 -10.06
CA ALA A 519 21.50 25.07 -8.62
C ALA A 519 22.87 24.60 -8.17
N LEU A 520 23.42 23.57 -8.79
CA LEU A 520 24.67 22.92 -8.39
C LEU A 520 25.87 23.27 -9.29
N SER A 521 25.75 24.30 -10.13
CA SER A 521 26.77 24.68 -11.11
C SER A 521 28.16 24.97 -10.52
N ALA A 522 28.24 25.38 -9.25
CA ALA A 522 29.49 25.61 -8.54
C ALA A 522 30.16 24.30 -7.98
N ARG A 523 29.44 23.19 -7.98
CA ARG A 523 29.94 21.89 -7.47
C ARG A 523 30.58 21.09 -8.60
N ARG A 524 31.78 20.53 -8.34
CA ARG A 524 32.53 19.71 -9.31
C ARG A 524 32.27 18.20 -9.13
N ASP A 525 31.65 17.82 -8.06
CA ASP A 525 31.34 16.46 -7.66
C ASP A 525 29.88 16.05 -8.01
N VAL A 526 29.29 16.78 -8.96
CA VAL A 526 27.93 16.52 -9.48
C VAL A 526 28.03 16.15 -10.95
N VAL A 527 27.47 14.99 -11.28
CA VAL A 527 27.31 14.52 -12.66
C VAL A 527 25.83 14.51 -13.00
N SER A 528 25.46 14.95 -14.18
CA SER A 528 24.08 14.89 -14.65
C SER A 528 23.98 14.19 -16.00
N LYS A 529 22.89 13.43 -16.22
CA LYS A 529 22.63 12.73 -17.47
C LYS A 529 21.16 12.77 -17.85
N LEU A 530 20.88 13.19 -19.09
CA LEU A 530 19.56 13.10 -19.72
C LEU A 530 19.52 11.88 -20.63
N TYR A 531 18.47 11.08 -20.50
CA TYR A 531 18.26 9.88 -21.31
C TYR A 531 17.12 10.11 -22.31
N PRO A 532 17.35 9.87 -23.61
CA PRO A 532 16.31 10.00 -24.59
C PRO A 532 15.26 8.89 -24.42
N LYS A 533 13.99 9.24 -24.70
CA LYS A 533 12.82 8.33 -24.71
C LYS A 533 12.45 7.70 -23.38
N LEU A 534 13.19 7.93 -22.30
CA LEU A 534 12.85 7.35 -21.00
C LEU A 534 11.73 8.15 -20.31
N ASN A 535 10.69 7.43 -19.88
CA ASN A 535 9.59 7.99 -19.09
C ASN A 535 9.97 8.11 -17.60
N HIS A 536 9.00 8.47 -16.75
CA HIS A 536 9.23 8.66 -15.31
C HIS A 536 9.80 7.43 -14.58
N TYR A 537 9.43 6.22 -15.03
CA TYR A 537 9.95 4.95 -14.51
C TYR A 537 11.19 4.44 -15.24
N PHE A 538 11.85 5.29 -16.01
CA PHE A 538 13.03 4.95 -16.80
C PHE A 538 12.82 3.78 -17.76
N VAL A 539 11.62 3.64 -18.30
CA VAL A 539 11.29 2.68 -19.35
C VAL A 539 11.19 3.43 -20.68
N GLU A 540 11.75 2.83 -21.75
CA GLU A 540 11.71 3.44 -23.07
C GLU A 540 10.29 3.48 -23.64
N SER A 541 9.94 4.62 -24.25
CA SER A 541 8.72 4.79 -25.02
C SER A 541 8.99 5.63 -26.26
N ASP A 542 8.62 5.11 -27.43
CA ASP A 542 8.72 5.85 -28.71
C ASP A 542 7.63 6.92 -28.85
N LEU A 543 6.56 6.82 -28.07
CA LEU A 543 5.47 7.79 -28.02
C LEU A 543 5.64 8.70 -26.82
N PRO A 544 5.11 9.94 -26.86
CA PRO A 544 5.06 10.79 -25.69
C PRO A 544 4.40 10.07 -24.51
N SER A 545 5.09 10.09 -23.37
CA SER A 545 4.59 9.47 -22.15
C SER A 545 3.34 10.19 -21.65
N THR A 546 2.33 9.41 -21.28
CA THR A 546 1.07 9.89 -20.71
C THR A 546 0.63 9.02 -19.52
N GLY A 547 1.45 8.05 -19.14
CA GLY A 547 1.13 7.03 -18.13
C GLY A 547 0.30 5.86 -18.65
N LYS A 548 -0.24 5.91 -19.87
CA LYS A 548 -0.98 4.78 -20.47
C LYS A 548 -0.07 3.60 -20.79
N GLU A 549 1.17 3.90 -21.12
CA GLU A 549 2.22 2.92 -21.41
C GLU A 549 2.59 2.08 -20.18
N TYR A 550 2.31 2.53 -18.96
CA TYR A 550 2.57 1.78 -17.73
C TYR A 550 1.75 0.49 -17.61
N ALA A 551 0.70 0.35 -18.40
CA ALA A 551 -0.06 -0.91 -18.51
C ALA A 551 0.65 -1.96 -19.39
N LEU A 552 1.65 -1.56 -20.18
CA LEU A 552 2.41 -2.43 -21.06
C LEU A 552 3.70 -2.90 -20.35
N PRO A 553 4.15 -4.15 -20.57
CA PRO A 553 5.42 -4.61 -20.04
C PRO A 553 6.59 -3.74 -20.50
N GLY A 554 7.48 -3.43 -19.58
CA GLY A 554 8.70 -2.67 -19.86
C GLY A 554 9.65 -2.72 -18.67
N ASN A 555 10.94 -2.54 -18.93
CA ASN A 555 12.00 -2.61 -17.92
C ASN A 555 12.97 -1.43 -18.08
N VAL A 556 13.70 -1.13 -17.02
CA VAL A 556 14.83 -0.20 -17.08
C VAL A 556 15.90 -0.74 -18.02
N PRO A 557 16.34 0.01 -19.05
CA PRO A 557 17.36 -0.46 -19.98
C PRO A 557 18.71 -0.75 -19.31
N SER A 558 19.43 -1.74 -19.79
CA SER A 558 20.71 -2.15 -19.22
C SER A 558 21.74 -1.03 -19.19
N TYR A 559 21.73 -0.11 -20.17
CA TYR A 559 22.66 1.02 -20.18
C TYR A 559 22.46 2.00 -19.02
N VAL A 560 21.23 2.14 -18.48
CA VAL A 560 20.98 2.91 -17.26
C VAL A 560 21.60 2.22 -16.05
N ILE A 561 21.43 0.88 -15.98
CA ILE A 561 22.06 0.06 -14.93
C ILE A 561 23.60 0.16 -15.03
N ASP A 562 24.16 0.15 -16.26
CA ASP A 562 25.59 0.27 -16.49
C ASP A 562 26.14 1.62 -16.01
N ASP A 563 25.46 2.71 -16.34
CA ASP A 563 25.84 4.05 -15.89
C ASP A 563 25.83 4.21 -14.37
N ILE A 564 24.75 3.73 -13.72
CA ILE A 564 24.63 3.73 -12.26
C ILE A 564 25.76 2.90 -11.64
N ALA A 565 25.98 1.68 -12.13
CA ALA A 565 27.02 0.80 -11.62
C ALA A 565 28.42 1.38 -11.83
N GLY A 566 28.68 1.98 -13.00
CA GLY A 566 29.95 2.68 -13.30
C GLY A 566 30.22 3.80 -12.30
N TRP A 567 29.23 4.65 -12.04
CA TRP A 567 29.36 5.76 -11.09
C TRP A 567 29.58 5.27 -9.64
N LEU A 568 28.80 4.27 -9.18
CA LEU A 568 28.93 3.68 -7.84
C LEU A 568 30.30 3.02 -7.62
N THR A 569 30.96 2.55 -8.67
CA THR A 569 32.25 1.86 -8.60
C THR A 569 33.45 2.74 -8.97
N GLY A 570 33.22 4.00 -9.38
CA GLY A 570 34.27 4.93 -9.80
C GLY A 570 34.96 4.52 -11.11
N LYS A 571 34.24 3.86 -11.99
CA LYS A 571 34.75 3.38 -13.31
C LYS A 571 34.28 4.25 -14.49
N ASN A 572 33.71 5.41 -14.24
CA ASN A 572 33.29 6.40 -15.25
C ASN A 572 34.36 7.45 -15.44
#